data_edabc3bb691bb2ff13b6c1eeafa41907
#
_entry.id   edabc3bb691bb2ff13b6c1eeafa41907
#
_cell.length_a   1.000
_cell.length_b   1.000
_cell.length_c   1.000
_cell.angle_alpha   90.00
_cell.angle_beta   90.00
_cell.angle_gamma   90.00
#
_symmetry.space_group_name_H-M   'P 1'
#
loop_
_entity.id
_entity.type
_entity.pdbx_description
1 polymer ?
#
loop_
_entity_poly.entity_id
_entity_poly.type
_entity_poly.pdbx_seq_one_letter_code
_entity_poly.pdbx_strand_id
1 'polypeptide(L)'
;MGAKRVILGSVLIRNDQIDTGMAEEFAQRSQPGCLTFAIDAKGGKVAIAGWRQITPLTPPEMIRALEPYCGAFLYTHVDTEGLLMGIPTEAVRELRALTSRRLMVAGGIRSQDEVDDLDAMGVDAVVGMAIYTGRMKLASHPA
;
A
#
# COMPACT_ATOMS: atom_id res chain seq x y z
N MET A 1 3.15 17.00 -19.98
CA MET A 1 2.04 16.81 -19.07
C MET A 1 2.24 15.55 -18.25
N GLY A 2 2.37 15.68 -16.96
CA GLY A 2 2.67 14.56 -16.10
C GLY A 2 1.42 13.82 -15.61
N ALA A 3 1.63 12.65 -15.04
CA ALA A 3 0.60 11.94 -14.31
C ALA A 3 0.18 12.77 -13.09
N LYS A 4 -1.11 12.71 -12.73
CA LYS A 4 -1.61 13.39 -11.53
C LYS A 4 -1.14 12.72 -10.26
N ARG A 5 -0.78 11.43 -10.33
CA ARG A 5 -0.28 10.65 -9.20
C ARG A 5 0.88 9.79 -9.67
N VAL A 6 1.88 9.66 -8.83
CA VAL A 6 3.06 8.85 -9.09
C VAL A 6 3.19 7.84 -7.96
N ILE A 7 3.39 6.56 -8.31
CA ILE A 7 3.58 5.49 -7.34
C ILE A 7 5.05 5.08 -7.36
N LEU A 8 5.68 5.12 -6.19
CA LEU A 8 7.09 4.76 -6.01
C LEU A 8 7.21 3.64 -4.98
N GLY A 9 8.07 2.71 -5.24
CA GLY A 9 8.28 1.55 -4.38
C GLY A 9 9.76 1.26 -4.16
N SER A 10 10.31 0.31 -4.92
CA SER A 10 11.69 -0.18 -4.73
C SER A 10 12.76 0.92 -4.78
N VAL A 11 12.51 2.00 -5.49
CA VAL A 11 13.45 3.12 -5.60
C VAL A 11 13.71 3.80 -4.24
N LEU A 12 12.80 3.62 -3.29
CA LEU A 12 12.92 4.22 -1.95
C LEU A 12 13.76 3.38 -0.99
N ILE A 13 14.28 2.24 -1.46
CA ILE A 13 15.10 1.36 -0.64
C ILE A 13 16.42 1.14 -1.35
N ARG A 14 17.51 1.38 -0.63
CA ARG A 14 18.86 1.24 -1.15
C ARG A 14 19.73 0.58 -0.09
N ASN A 15 20.38 -0.54 -0.47
CA ASN A 15 21.23 -1.30 0.45
C ASN A 15 20.49 -1.68 1.74
N ASP A 16 19.26 -2.17 1.60
CA ASP A 16 18.38 -2.58 2.71
C ASP A 16 18.04 -1.46 3.69
N GLN A 17 18.20 -0.21 3.26
CA GLN A 17 17.87 0.96 4.07
C GLN A 17 16.89 1.85 3.32
N ILE A 18 16.06 2.56 4.07
CA ILE A 18 15.12 3.52 3.50
C ILE A 18 15.90 4.75 3.05
N ASP A 19 15.77 5.09 1.76
CA ASP A 19 16.42 6.26 1.18
C ASP A 19 15.50 7.48 1.32
N THR A 20 15.56 8.12 2.49
CA THR A 20 14.76 9.32 2.75
C THR A 20 15.20 10.50 1.90
N GLY A 21 16.47 10.55 1.50
CA GLY A 21 16.97 11.57 0.59
C GLY A 21 16.29 11.48 -0.78
N MET A 22 16.09 10.27 -1.29
CA MET A 22 15.37 10.05 -2.53
C MET A 22 13.90 10.46 -2.39
N ALA A 23 13.27 10.09 -1.28
CA ALA A 23 11.88 10.48 -1.01
C ALA A 23 11.73 12.00 -0.96
N GLU A 24 12.64 12.68 -0.29
CA GLU A 24 12.65 14.13 -0.20
C GLU A 24 12.83 14.76 -1.58
N GLU A 25 13.73 14.22 -2.39
CA GLU A 25 13.98 14.72 -3.74
C GLU A 25 12.71 14.64 -4.60
N PHE A 26 12.01 13.50 -4.56
CA PHE A 26 10.74 13.36 -5.27
C PHE A 26 9.69 14.35 -4.75
N ALA A 27 9.62 14.53 -3.44
CA ALA A 27 8.67 15.48 -2.84
C ALA A 27 8.94 16.92 -3.25
N GLN A 28 10.21 17.29 -3.45
CA GLN A 28 10.58 18.62 -3.91
C GLN A 28 10.25 18.84 -5.38
N ARG A 29 10.37 17.79 -6.21
CA ARG A 29 10.10 17.88 -7.65
C ARG A 29 8.63 17.74 -8.00
N SER A 30 7.83 17.22 -7.08
CA SER A 30 6.41 17.00 -7.27
C SER A 30 5.67 17.52 -6.05
N GLN A 31 4.37 17.73 -6.20
CA GLN A 31 3.57 18.04 -5.04
C GLN A 31 3.44 16.76 -4.20
N PRO A 32 3.73 16.80 -2.89
CA PRO A 32 3.66 15.60 -2.05
C PRO A 32 2.32 14.88 -2.12
N GLY A 33 1.21 15.62 -2.26
CA GLY A 33 -0.11 15.03 -2.40
C GLY A 33 -0.29 14.16 -3.65
N CYS A 34 0.62 14.27 -4.63
CA CYS A 34 0.61 13.45 -5.85
C CYS A 34 1.45 12.19 -5.72
N LEU A 35 2.20 12.02 -4.64
CA LEU A 35 3.07 10.87 -4.44
C LEU A 35 2.37 9.81 -3.61
N THR A 36 2.42 8.57 -4.10
CA THR A 36 2.00 7.38 -3.36
C THR A 36 3.20 6.46 -3.23
N PHE A 37 3.51 6.06 -2.01
CA PHE A 37 4.62 5.14 -1.76
C PHE A 37 4.06 3.73 -1.58
N ALA A 38 4.54 2.80 -2.41
CA ALA A 38 4.12 1.41 -2.37
C ALA A 38 4.98 0.62 -1.39
N ILE A 39 4.33 -0.15 -0.54
CA ILE A 39 4.98 -0.99 0.46
C ILE A 39 4.44 -2.39 0.27
N ASP A 40 5.25 -3.29 -0.26
CA ASP A 40 4.90 -4.69 -0.43
C ASP A 40 5.51 -5.49 0.71
N ALA A 41 4.71 -6.29 1.39
CA ALA A 41 5.19 -7.05 2.55
C ALA A 41 5.00 -8.56 2.32
N LYS A 42 6.07 -9.31 2.57
CA LYS A 42 6.08 -10.76 2.52
C LYS A 42 6.74 -11.29 3.79
N GLY A 43 6.02 -12.13 4.51
CA GLY A 43 6.50 -12.66 5.79
C GLY A 43 6.78 -11.57 6.83
N GLY A 44 6.04 -10.45 6.77
CA GLY A 44 6.22 -9.33 7.70
C GLY A 44 7.36 -8.38 7.35
N LYS A 45 8.07 -8.63 6.26
CA LYS A 45 9.18 -7.78 5.80
C LYS A 45 8.87 -7.16 4.47
N VAL A 46 9.48 -6.00 4.21
CA VAL A 46 9.28 -5.28 2.95
C VAL A 46 10.00 -6.02 1.83
N ALA A 47 9.27 -6.31 0.75
CA ALA A 47 9.78 -6.95 -0.45
C ALA A 47 9.97 -5.92 -1.56
N ILE A 48 11.02 -6.08 -2.34
CA ILE A 48 11.34 -5.20 -3.47
C ILE A 48 11.70 -6.03 -4.70
N ALA A 49 11.97 -5.33 -5.80
CA ALA A 49 12.41 -5.96 -7.05
C ALA A 49 11.41 -7.03 -7.56
N GLY A 50 10.11 -6.67 -7.57
CA GLY A 50 9.07 -7.61 -7.98
C GLY A 50 8.93 -8.79 -7.04
N TRP A 51 9.14 -8.54 -5.75
CA TRP A 51 9.07 -9.51 -4.65
C TRP A 51 10.20 -10.54 -4.65
N ARG A 52 11.23 -10.32 -5.46
CA ARG A 52 12.37 -11.24 -5.55
C ARG A 52 13.33 -11.09 -4.39
N GLN A 53 13.36 -9.93 -3.77
CA GLN A 53 14.27 -9.62 -2.68
C GLN A 53 13.47 -9.19 -1.44
N ILE A 54 13.76 -9.84 -0.31
CA ILE A 54 13.15 -9.50 0.98
C ILE A 54 14.18 -8.69 1.76
N THR A 55 13.77 -7.52 2.24
CA THR A 55 14.62 -6.65 3.05
C THR A 55 14.43 -6.92 4.54
N PRO A 56 15.32 -6.46 5.40
CA PRO A 56 15.09 -6.53 6.85
C PRO A 56 14.11 -5.47 7.37
N LEU A 57 13.63 -4.59 6.50
CA LEU A 57 12.72 -3.50 6.87
C LEU A 57 11.29 -4.01 7.08
N THR A 58 10.54 -3.32 7.92
CA THR A 58 9.12 -3.62 8.16
C THR A 58 8.23 -2.52 7.61
N PRO A 59 6.96 -2.82 7.28
CA PRO A 59 6.03 -1.78 6.84
C PRO A 59 5.88 -0.60 7.82
N PRO A 60 5.78 -0.80 9.14
CA PRO A 60 5.75 0.33 10.06
C PRO A 60 6.95 1.26 9.97
N GLU A 61 8.16 0.70 9.81
CA GLU A 61 9.37 1.51 9.65
C GLU A 61 9.29 2.38 8.40
N MET A 62 8.80 1.81 7.29
CA MET A 62 8.64 2.55 6.04
C MET A 62 7.66 3.71 6.21
N ILE A 63 6.53 3.47 6.83
CA ILE A 63 5.51 4.51 7.02
C ILE A 63 6.06 5.64 7.87
N ARG A 64 6.68 5.34 8.99
CA ARG A 64 7.24 6.36 9.88
C ARG A 64 8.28 7.23 9.19
N ALA A 65 9.17 6.60 8.41
CA ALA A 65 10.26 7.31 7.74
C ALA A 65 9.78 8.14 6.55
N LEU A 66 8.74 7.69 5.85
CA LEU A 66 8.35 8.26 4.57
C LEU A 66 7.11 9.16 4.62
N GLU A 67 6.38 9.15 5.73
CA GLU A 67 5.14 9.93 5.86
C GLU A 67 5.28 11.39 5.48
N PRO A 68 6.36 12.11 5.86
CA PRO A 68 6.46 13.54 5.52
C PRO A 68 6.54 13.84 4.03
N TYR A 69 6.84 12.83 3.21
CA TYR A 69 7.19 13.02 1.81
C TYR A 69 6.11 12.60 0.82
N CYS A 70 4.97 12.09 1.28
CA CYS A 70 3.93 11.60 0.37
C CYS A 70 2.52 12.01 0.81
N GLY A 71 1.56 11.79 -0.09
CA GLY A 71 0.13 11.99 0.19
C GLY A 71 -0.59 10.69 0.53
N ALA A 72 -0.01 9.54 0.14
CA ALA A 72 -0.67 8.25 0.32
C ALA A 72 0.33 7.10 0.38
N PHE A 73 -0.10 5.99 0.98
CA PHE A 73 0.62 4.72 0.96
C PHE A 73 -0.25 3.64 0.33
N LEU A 74 0.36 2.75 -0.45
CA LEU A 74 -0.27 1.55 -0.97
C LEU A 74 0.43 0.33 -0.36
N TYR A 75 -0.26 -0.34 0.54
CA TYR A 75 0.25 -1.55 1.18
C TYR A 75 -0.28 -2.79 0.48
N THR A 76 0.62 -3.67 0.03
CA THR A 76 0.25 -4.95 -0.56
C THR A 76 0.72 -6.08 0.35
N HIS A 77 -0.22 -6.91 0.78
CA HIS A 77 0.09 -8.10 1.57
C HIS A 77 0.37 -9.25 0.58
N VAL A 78 1.66 -9.44 0.27
CA VAL A 78 2.09 -10.36 -0.80
C VAL A 78 1.72 -11.81 -0.53
N ASP A 79 1.77 -12.24 0.73
CA ASP A 79 1.47 -13.62 1.09
C ASP A 79 0.06 -14.06 0.69
N THR A 80 -0.88 -13.13 0.58
CA THR A 80 -2.26 -13.42 0.21
C THR A 80 -2.66 -12.83 -1.14
N GLU A 81 -1.73 -12.14 -1.82
CA GLU A 81 -2.01 -11.53 -3.13
C GLU A 81 -2.46 -12.57 -4.14
N GLY A 82 -3.63 -12.34 -4.72
CA GLY A 82 -4.21 -13.24 -5.73
C GLY A 82 -4.78 -14.55 -5.18
N LEU A 83 -4.70 -14.80 -3.87
CA LEU A 83 -5.12 -16.07 -3.28
C LEU A 83 -6.51 -16.03 -2.65
N LEU A 84 -7.14 -14.87 -2.53
CA LEU A 84 -8.45 -14.69 -1.89
C LEU A 84 -8.52 -15.28 -0.48
N MET A 85 -7.43 -15.16 0.26
CA MET A 85 -7.32 -15.67 1.63
C MET A 85 -7.73 -14.66 2.70
N GLY A 86 -8.08 -13.46 2.27
CA GLY A 86 -8.37 -12.35 3.16
C GLY A 86 -7.11 -11.58 3.54
N ILE A 87 -7.31 -10.39 4.08
CA ILE A 87 -6.20 -9.52 4.47
C ILE A 87 -6.12 -9.48 6.01
N PRO A 88 -4.90 -9.45 6.58
CA PRO A 88 -4.78 -9.44 8.04
C PRO A 88 -5.19 -8.07 8.60
N THR A 89 -6.38 -8.03 9.17
CA THR A 89 -7.00 -6.80 9.67
C THR A 89 -6.14 -6.10 10.72
N GLU A 90 -5.51 -6.88 11.61
CA GLU A 90 -4.69 -6.30 12.67
C GLU A 90 -3.46 -5.59 12.12
N ALA A 91 -2.82 -6.16 11.09
CA ALA A 91 -1.68 -5.51 10.44
C ALA A 91 -2.10 -4.19 9.81
N VAL A 92 -3.26 -4.17 9.16
CA VAL A 92 -3.79 -2.95 8.53
C VAL A 92 -4.14 -1.91 9.59
N ARG A 93 -4.75 -2.33 10.69
CA ARG A 93 -5.10 -1.42 11.78
C ARG A 93 -3.85 -0.77 12.39
N GLU A 94 -2.79 -1.54 12.54
CA GLU A 94 -1.51 -1.03 13.02
C GLU A 94 -0.97 0.07 12.09
N LEU A 95 -0.97 -0.19 10.79
CA LEU A 95 -0.51 0.78 9.81
C LEU A 95 -1.38 2.05 9.81
N ARG A 96 -2.70 1.87 9.91
CA ARG A 96 -3.62 3.00 9.94
C ARG A 96 -3.34 3.93 11.12
N ALA A 97 -2.98 3.38 12.26
CA ALA A 97 -2.69 4.15 13.45
C ALA A 97 -1.39 4.97 13.36
N LEU A 98 -0.50 4.60 12.44
CA LEU A 98 0.82 5.24 12.31
C LEU A 98 0.81 6.48 11.42
N THR A 99 -0.21 6.66 10.61
CA THR A 99 -0.21 7.75 9.64
C THR A 99 -1.62 8.33 9.46
N SER A 100 -1.69 9.63 9.22
CA SER A 100 -2.92 10.30 8.82
C SER A 100 -3.04 10.38 7.29
N ARG A 101 -2.02 9.93 6.55
CA ARG A 101 -2.06 9.93 5.10
C ARG A 101 -3.07 8.89 4.61
N ARG A 102 -3.50 9.06 3.36
CA ARG A 102 -4.38 8.08 2.73
C ARG A 102 -3.68 6.72 2.71
N LEU A 103 -4.40 5.69 3.13
CA LEU A 103 -3.87 4.32 3.12
C LEU A 103 -4.76 3.47 2.23
N MET A 104 -4.14 2.85 1.23
CA MET A 104 -4.76 1.88 0.35
C MET A 104 -4.17 0.51 0.62
N VAL A 105 -4.98 -0.52 0.55
CA VAL A 105 -4.55 -1.88 0.88
C VAL A 105 -4.96 -2.84 -0.23
N ALA A 106 -4.03 -3.70 -0.63
CA ALA A 106 -4.23 -4.74 -1.63
C ALA A 106 -3.70 -6.07 -1.11
N GLY A 107 -4.10 -7.15 -1.75
CA GLY A 107 -3.54 -8.48 -1.46
C GLY A 107 -4.53 -9.43 -0.83
N GLY A 108 -5.35 -10.08 -1.67
CA GLY A 108 -6.20 -11.17 -1.22
C GLY A 108 -7.53 -10.79 -0.60
N ILE A 109 -8.00 -9.56 -0.83
CA ILE A 109 -9.34 -9.16 -0.41
C ILE A 109 -10.36 -10.05 -1.11
N ARG A 110 -11.23 -10.71 -0.34
CA ARG A 110 -12.11 -11.77 -0.84
C ARG A 110 -13.59 -11.44 -0.82
N SER A 111 -14.02 -10.40 -0.11
CA SER A 111 -15.45 -10.15 0.07
C SER A 111 -15.76 -8.67 0.26
N GLN A 112 -17.02 -8.33 0.04
CA GLN A 112 -17.52 -6.99 0.33
C GLN A 112 -17.42 -6.66 1.82
N ASP A 113 -17.60 -7.64 2.68
CA ASP A 113 -17.47 -7.43 4.13
C ASP A 113 -16.08 -6.95 4.51
N GLU A 114 -15.04 -7.49 3.88
CA GLU A 114 -13.67 -7.02 4.12
C GLU A 114 -13.47 -5.58 3.64
N VAL A 115 -14.04 -5.24 2.49
CA VAL A 115 -13.99 -3.86 1.98
C VAL A 115 -14.68 -2.93 2.96
N ASP A 116 -15.85 -3.32 3.47
CA ASP A 116 -16.59 -2.50 4.42
C ASP A 116 -15.82 -2.32 5.73
N ASP A 117 -15.16 -3.37 6.21
CA ASP A 117 -14.33 -3.31 7.41
C ASP A 117 -13.15 -2.34 7.24
N LEU A 118 -12.51 -2.39 6.07
CA LEU A 118 -11.41 -1.47 5.75
C LEU A 118 -11.93 -0.02 5.65
N ASP A 119 -13.05 0.17 5.01
CA ASP A 119 -13.66 1.49 4.87
C ASP A 119 -13.99 2.08 6.25
N ALA A 120 -14.50 1.25 7.16
CA ALA A 120 -14.79 1.67 8.53
C ALA A 120 -13.53 2.11 9.30
N MET A 121 -12.37 1.62 8.91
CA MET A 121 -11.07 2.04 9.46
C MET A 121 -10.49 3.27 8.75
N GLY A 122 -11.14 3.76 7.70
CA GLY A 122 -10.60 4.83 6.89
C GLY A 122 -9.50 4.36 5.93
N VAL A 123 -9.61 3.12 5.47
CA VAL A 123 -8.65 2.49 4.56
C VAL A 123 -9.35 2.12 3.26
N ASP A 124 -8.73 2.45 2.13
CA ASP A 124 -9.25 2.13 0.82
C ASP A 124 -8.81 0.73 0.39
N ALA A 125 -9.71 -0.05 -0.15
CA ALA A 125 -9.42 -1.39 -0.63
C ALA A 125 -9.13 -1.39 -2.13
N VAL A 126 -8.09 -2.13 -2.53
CA VAL A 126 -7.81 -2.42 -3.94
C VAL A 126 -8.21 -3.88 -4.18
N VAL A 127 -9.26 -4.08 -4.96
CA VAL A 127 -9.87 -5.39 -5.18
C VAL A 127 -9.62 -5.85 -6.61
N GLY A 128 -9.14 -7.07 -6.75
CA GLY A 128 -8.87 -7.67 -8.05
C GLY A 128 -9.56 -9.00 -8.23
N MET A 129 -8.99 -10.08 -7.70
CA MET A 129 -9.46 -11.44 -7.94
C MET A 129 -10.89 -11.71 -7.48
N ALA A 130 -11.36 -11.04 -6.42
CA ALA A 130 -12.71 -11.26 -5.91
C ALA A 130 -13.78 -10.90 -6.95
N ILE A 131 -13.53 -9.88 -7.76
CA ILE A 131 -14.44 -9.48 -8.85
C ILE A 131 -14.40 -10.53 -9.96
N TYR A 132 -13.21 -10.97 -10.36
CA TYR A 132 -13.05 -11.95 -11.43
C TYR A 132 -13.68 -13.31 -11.09
N THR A 133 -13.65 -13.69 -9.83
CA THR A 133 -14.23 -14.98 -9.40
C THR A 133 -15.72 -14.89 -9.07
N GLY A 134 -16.32 -13.72 -9.19
CA GLY A 134 -17.74 -13.51 -8.89
C GLY A 134 -18.08 -13.45 -7.41
N ARG A 135 -17.10 -13.40 -6.53
CA ARG A 135 -17.33 -13.28 -5.08
C ARG A 135 -17.83 -11.89 -4.68
N MET A 136 -17.55 -10.90 -5.52
CA MET A 136 -18.03 -9.54 -5.34
C MET A 136 -18.63 -9.04 -6.63
N LYS A 137 -19.65 -8.21 -6.51
CA LYS A 137 -20.21 -7.49 -7.65
C LYS A 137 -19.67 -6.08 -7.66
N LEU A 138 -19.36 -5.58 -8.84
CA LEU A 138 -19.05 -4.19 -9.01
C LEU A 138 -20.31 -3.38 -8.70
N ALA A 139 -20.20 -2.48 -7.74
CA ALA A 139 -21.29 -1.57 -7.49
C ALA A 139 -21.40 -0.57 -8.64
N SER A 140 -22.63 -0.27 -9.07
CA SER A 140 -22.86 0.84 -9.98
C SER A 140 -22.62 2.13 -9.23
N HIS A 141 -21.51 2.77 -9.49
CA HIS A 141 -21.26 4.08 -8.95
C HIS A 141 -21.47 5.14 -10.00
N PRO A 142 -22.18 6.18 -9.71
CA PRO A 142 -22.03 7.38 -10.50
C PRO A 142 -20.59 7.81 -10.36
N ALA A 143 -19.95 7.97 -11.45
CA ALA A 143 -18.53 8.27 -11.54
C ALA A 143 -18.12 9.44 -10.63
#